data_3205f0e44f6c0bc3eadf7a57c7be5adc
#
_entry.id   3205f0e44f6c0bc3eadf7a57c7be5adc
#
_cell.length_a   1.000
_cell.length_b   1.000
_cell.length_c   1.000
_cell.angle_alpha   90.00
_cell.angle_beta   90.00
_cell.angle_gamma   90.00
#
_symmetry.space_group_name_H-M   'P 1'
#
loop_
_entity.id
_entity.type
_entity.pdbx_description
1 polymer ?
#
loop_
_entity_poly.entity_id
_entity_poly.type
_entity_poly.pdbx_seq_one_letter_code
_entity_poly.pdbx_strand_id
1 'polypeptide(L)'
;MIKLKVLLLTLMVSASVNGQVVISEIMQSNIDCIMDDMNEFPDSWVEIYNGTSASINLSEYRLGESDDASEAWKLPDLRVNAGQYVVIYCDKEATGMHADFRLESGKNCEVHLFRGDAVIDCITGLKKQPAPNIAYGRMMKAEGLLSDQWTYFCSPTPGKANVAEAAEDILGEPVFDVDGGVYETKRNVKLTLSIPAGSPLGTHIRYTTDGTEPTADSKLYSTPITVSTPGVVRAKLFCKGWM
;
A
#
# COMPACT_ATOMS: atom_id res chain seq x y z
N MET A 1 -38.59 -2.03 36.73
CA MET A 1 -37.40 -1.16 36.52
C MET A 1 -36.86 -1.42 35.13
N ILE A 2 -37.16 -0.51 34.23
CA ILE A 2 -36.74 -0.59 32.82
C ILE A 2 -35.35 0.04 32.75
N LYS A 3 -34.29 -0.75 32.39
CA LYS A 3 -32.94 -0.25 32.17
C LYS A 3 -32.89 0.41 30.78
N LEU A 4 -32.85 1.73 30.79
CA LEU A 4 -32.59 2.53 29.59
C LEU A 4 -31.14 2.31 29.13
N LYS A 5 -30.96 1.57 28.04
CA LYS A 5 -29.65 1.48 27.37
C LYS A 5 -29.47 2.79 26.55
N VAL A 6 -28.59 3.65 27.05
CA VAL A 6 -28.12 4.80 26.28
C VAL A 6 -27.22 4.26 25.16
N LEU A 7 -27.74 4.29 23.94
CA LEU A 7 -26.95 4.02 22.75
C LEU A 7 -26.13 5.27 22.45
N LEU A 8 -24.84 5.25 22.79
CA LEU A 8 -23.91 6.30 22.41
C LEU A 8 -23.71 6.21 20.89
N LEU A 9 -24.42 7.03 20.15
CA LEU A 9 -24.22 7.21 18.71
C LEU A 9 -22.95 8.07 18.54
N THR A 10 -21.82 7.43 18.31
CA THR A 10 -20.59 8.11 17.90
C THR A 10 -20.85 8.69 16.53
N LEU A 11 -21.12 9.99 16.49
CA LEU A 11 -21.18 10.75 15.24
C LEU A 11 -19.75 10.79 14.69
N MET A 12 -19.45 9.93 13.72
CA MET A 12 -18.27 10.08 12.89
C MET A 12 -18.46 11.38 12.08
N VAL A 13 -17.95 12.47 12.57
CA VAL A 13 -17.79 13.68 11.77
C VAL A 13 -16.70 13.34 10.77
N SER A 14 -17.06 13.06 9.55
CA SER A 14 -16.13 13.07 8.41
C SER A 14 -15.67 14.53 8.23
N ALA A 15 -14.64 14.93 8.98
CA ALA A 15 -13.94 16.17 8.70
C ALA A 15 -13.32 16.03 7.32
N SER A 16 -13.69 16.88 6.38
CA SER A 16 -13.05 16.94 5.07
C SER A 16 -11.55 17.13 5.29
N VAL A 17 -10.72 16.31 4.65
CA VAL A 17 -9.24 16.29 4.74
C VAL A 17 -8.61 17.60 4.20
N ASN A 18 -9.44 18.56 3.88
CA ASN A 18 -9.10 19.86 3.29
C ASN A 18 -8.63 20.85 4.36
N GLY A 19 -7.43 21.35 4.20
CA GLY A 19 -6.85 22.33 5.11
C GLY A 19 -6.24 21.71 6.38
N GLN A 20 -5.87 20.44 6.35
CA GLN A 20 -5.27 19.71 7.47
C GLN A 20 -3.89 19.14 7.11
N VAL A 21 -3.12 18.81 8.13
CA VAL A 21 -1.92 17.99 8.01
C VAL A 21 -2.36 16.53 8.17
N VAL A 22 -2.02 15.71 7.21
CA VAL A 22 -2.55 14.33 7.13
C VAL A 22 -1.49 13.34 6.64
N ILE A 23 -1.68 12.07 6.94
CA ILE A 23 -0.92 10.97 6.37
C ILE A 23 -1.39 10.76 4.92
N SER A 24 -0.50 10.87 3.94
CA SER A 24 -0.83 10.75 2.53
C SER A 24 -0.54 9.36 1.97
N GLU A 25 0.55 8.72 2.39
CA GLU A 25 1.00 7.43 1.87
C GLU A 25 1.80 6.67 2.93
N ILE A 26 1.73 5.33 2.90
CA ILE A 26 2.43 4.43 3.82
C ILE A 26 3.00 3.26 3.03
N MET A 27 4.23 2.86 3.37
CA MET A 27 4.86 1.64 2.89
C MET A 27 5.43 0.83 4.04
N GLN A 28 4.98 -0.42 4.20
CA GLN A 28 5.43 -1.33 5.26
C GLN A 28 6.67 -2.15 4.86
N SER A 29 6.98 -2.25 3.58
CA SER A 29 8.13 -3.01 3.07
C SER A 29 8.70 -2.30 1.85
N ASN A 30 9.74 -1.52 2.07
CA ASN A 30 10.51 -0.82 1.06
C ASN A 30 11.79 -1.64 0.79
N ILE A 31 11.92 -2.18 -0.42
CA ILE A 31 13.14 -2.90 -0.83
C ILE A 31 14.05 -1.99 -1.66
N ASP A 32 13.47 -1.26 -2.62
CA ASP A 32 14.23 -0.41 -3.55
C ASP A 32 13.42 0.79 -4.08
N CYS A 33 12.30 1.15 -3.41
CA CYS A 33 11.44 2.26 -3.83
C CYS A 33 12.07 3.62 -3.53
N ILE A 34 12.57 3.82 -2.31
CA ILE A 34 13.20 5.07 -1.88
C ILE A 34 14.42 4.79 -1.00
N MET A 35 15.50 5.52 -1.25
CA MET A 35 16.66 5.60 -0.36
C MET A 35 16.49 6.79 0.58
N ASP A 36 17.02 6.65 1.78
CA ASP A 36 17.11 7.73 2.77
C ASP A 36 18.32 8.67 2.52
N ASP A 37 18.57 9.56 3.46
CA ASP A 37 19.68 10.50 3.42
C ASP A 37 21.05 9.86 3.78
N MET A 38 21.06 8.61 4.26
CA MET A 38 22.24 7.80 4.51
C MET A 38 22.61 6.90 3.32
N ASN A 39 21.84 6.94 2.22
CA ASN A 39 21.91 6.07 1.04
C ASN A 39 21.61 4.60 1.36
N GLU A 40 20.71 4.36 2.30
CA GLU A 40 20.18 3.05 2.63
C GLU A 40 18.70 2.94 2.21
N PHE A 41 18.18 1.73 2.11
CA PHE A 41 16.74 1.52 1.89
C PHE A 41 16.08 1.30 3.25
N PRO A 42 15.36 2.29 3.81
CA PRO A 42 14.66 2.14 5.08
C PRO A 42 13.60 1.05 4.96
N ASP A 43 13.41 0.26 6.01
CA ASP A 43 12.47 -0.88 6.01
C ASP A 43 11.04 -0.48 5.64
N SER A 44 10.59 0.66 6.14
CA SER A 44 9.24 1.20 5.94
C SER A 44 9.25 2.73 6.03
N TRP A 45 8.16 3.37 5.57
CA TRP A 45 8.03 4.82 5.65
C TRP A 45 6.57 5.28 5.70
N VAL A 46 6.37 6.48 6.22
CA VAL A 46 5.11 7.21 6.26
C VAL A 46 5.30 8.57 5.62
N GLU A 47 4.41 8.97 4.74
CA GLU A 47 4.40 10.29 4.14
C GLU A 47 3.32 11.16 4.78
N ILE A 48 3.69 12.40 5.10
CA ILE A 48 2.80 13.44 5.63
C ILE A 48 2.64 14.52 4.58
N TYR A 49 1.40 14.94 4.35
CA TYR A 49 1.01 16.05 3.47
C TYR A 49 0.54 17.24 4.28
N ASN A 50 1.11 18.42 4.01
CA ASN A 50 0.60 19.67 4.54
C ASN A 50 -0.49 20.24 3.62
N GLY A 51 -1.74 19.84 3.83
CA GLY A 51 -2.90 20.36 3.10
C GLY A 51 -3.40 21.72 3.58
N THR A 52 -2.73 22.34 4.55
CA THR A 52 -3.11 23.68 5.03
C THR A 52 -2.66 24.79 4.07
N SER A 53 -3.18 25.98 4.25
CA SER A 53 -2.77 27.15 3.46
C SER A 53 -1.51 27.86 3.97
N ALA A 54 -0.87 27.34 5.03
CA ALA A 54 0.29 27.93 5.69
C ALA A 54 1.44 26.91 5.85
N SER A 55 2.66 27.41 6.04
CA SER A 55 3.76 26.57 6.48
C SER A 55 3.53 26.09 7.90
N ILE A 56 3.87 24.85 8.18
CA ILE A 56 3.85 24.24 9.51
C ILE A 56 5.26 23.90 9.97
N ASN A 57 5.44 23.68 11.27
CA ASN A 57 6.65 23.08 11.81
C ASN A 57 6.34 21.67 12.31
N LEU A 58 7.03 20.66 11.80
CA LEU A 58 6.82 19.25 12.17
C LEU A 58 7.05 19.00 13.67
N SER A 59 7.88 19.80 14.35
CA SER A 59 8.11 19.67 15.80
C SER A 59 6.86 19.87 16.68
N GLU A 60 5.76 20.38 16.10
CA GLU A 60 4.45 20.45 16.75
C GLU A 60 3.68 19.12 16.70
N TYR A 61 4.19 18.14 15.95
CA TYR A 61 3.52 16.87 15.65
C TYR A 61 4.29 15.67 16.21
N ARG A 62 3.56 14.58 16.37
CA ARG A 62 4.12 13.26 16.71
C ARG A 62 3.51 12.19 15.80
N LEU A 63 4.25 11.10 15.62
CA LEU A 63 3.82 9.95 14.83
C LEU A 63 4.02 8.68 15.67
N GLY A 64 3.04 7.78 15.69
CA GLY A 64 3.11 6.56 16.51
C GLY A 64 2.26 5.43 15.97
N GLU A 65 2.44 4.23 16.56
CA GLU A 65 1.75 2.99 16.20
C GLU A 65 0.52 2.71 17.10
N SER A 66 0.18 3.61 18.01
CA SER A 66 -0.97 3.52 18.91
C SER A 66 -1.68 4.86 19.04
N ASP A 67 -2.84 4.90 19.68
CA ASP A 67 -3.59 6.13 19.98
C ASP A 67 -3.11 6.85 21.25
N ASP A 68 -2.01 6.42 21.85
CA ASP A 68 -1.37 7.05 23.00
C ASP A 68 -0.30 8.06 22.54
N ALA A 69 -0.61 9.35 22.64
CA ALA A 69 0.32 10.42 22.29
C ALA A 69 1.61 10.44 23.12
N SER A 70 1.60 9.85 24.33
CA SER A 70 2.79 9.80 25.19
C SER A 70 3.85 8.81 24.70
N GLU A 71 3.44 7.79 23.92
CA GLU A 71 4.29 6.80 23.29
C GLU A 71 4.73 7.21 21.86
N ALA A 72 4.10 8.26 21.30
CA ALA A 72 4.36 8.67 19.94
C ALA A 72 5.69 9.45 19.80
N TRP A 73 6.46 9.08 18.78
CA TRP A 73 7.71 9.72 18.43
C TRP A 73 7.49 11.17 17.98
N LYS A 74 8.29 12.09 18.54
CA LYS A 74 8.22 13.52 18.20
C LYS A 74 8.96 13.78 16.90
N LEU A 75 8.29 14.40 15.93
CA LEU A 75 8.89 14.76 14.65
C LEU A 75 9.95 15.86 14.82
N PRO A 76 10.94 15.93 13.92
CA PRO A 76 12.03 16.89 14.00
C PRO A 76 11.58 18.33 13.75
N ASP A 77 12.44 19.28 14.08
CA ASP A 77 12.25 20.70 13.76
C ASP A 77 12.51 20.94 12.27
N LEU A 78 11.47 20.78 11.46
CA LEU A 78 11.50 20.98 10.02
C LEU A 78 10.26 21.76 9.58
N ARG A 79 10.46 22.80 8.78
CA ARG A 79 9.36 23.56 8.18
C ARG A 79 8.89 22.91 6.88
N VAL A 80 7.59 22.64 6.79
CA VAL A 80 6.92 22.10 5.59
C VAL A 80 5.94 23.15 5.07
N ASN A 81 6.13 23.62 3.84
CA ASN A 81 5.25 24.62 3.24
C ASN A 81 3.88 24.04 2.86
N ALA A 82 2.90 24.91 2.66
CA ALA A 82 1.59 24.52 2.15
C ALA A 82 1.71 23.70 0.86
N GLY A 83 0.98 22.61 0.78
CA GLY A 83 0.97 21.71 -0.37
C GLY A 83 2.20 20.79 -0.52
N GLN A 84 3.13 20.82 0.42
CA GLN A 84 4.31 19.96 0.39
C GLN A 84 4.10 18.63 1.10
N TYR A 85 4.87 17.64 0.66
CA TYR A 85 4.96 16.29 1.21
C TYR A 85 6.29 16.13 1.95
N VAL A 86 6.29 15.28 2.96
CA VAL A 86 7.50 14.90 3.69
C VAL A 86 7.44 13.43 4.05
N VAL A 87 8.51 12.71 3.77
CA VAL A 87 8.66 11.28 4.10
C VAL A 87 9.35 11.14 5.45
N ILE A 88 8.78 10.33 6.32
CA ILE A 88 9.34 9.88 7.58
C ILE A 88 9.77 8.43 7.41
N TYR A 89 11.04 8.15 7.58
CA TYR A 89 11.59 6.80 7.52
C TYR A 89 11.29 6.07 8.83
N CYS A 90 10.70 4.90 8.76
CA CYS A 90 10.32 4.11 9.93
C CYS A 90 11.25 2.89 10.01
N ASP A 91 12.43 3.05 10.62
CA ASP A 91 13.54 2.09 10.65
C ASP A 91 14.18 1.93 12.04
N LYS A 92 13.68 2.65 13.06
CA LYS A 92 14.13 2.63 14.46
C LYS A 92 15.43 3.41 14.75
N GLU A 93 15.92 4.23 13.82
CA GLU A 93 17.15 5.01 14.04
C GLU A 93 16.94 6.20 15.00
N ALA A 94 15.71 6.67 15.16
CA ALA A 94 15.32 7.74 16.11
C ALA A 94 16.14 9.04 15.95
N THR A 95 16.48 9.40 14.72
CA THR A 95 17.28 10.59 14.42
C THR A 95 16.83 11.29 13.13
N GLY A 96 16.85 12.61 13.10
CA GLY A 96 16.45 13.37 11.91
C GLY A 96 15.03 13.02 11.46
N MET A 97 14.90 12.52 10.24
CA MET A 97 13.64 12.07 9.66
C MET A 97 13.34 10.57 9.89
N HIS A 98 14.15 9.90 10.71
CA HIS A 98 14.05 8.49 11.04
C HIS A 98 13.31 8.32 12.38
N ALA A 99 12.19 7.63 12.36
CA ALA A 99 11.37 7.37 13.54
C ALA A 99 12.01 6.28 14.44
N ASP A 100 11.57 6.24 15.69
CA ASP A 100 11.99 5.24 16.68
C ASP A 100 11.24 3.90 16.58
N PHE A 101 10.35 3.78 15.59
CA PHE A 101 9.56 2.59 15.32
C PHE A 101 9.67 2.13 13.86
N ARG A 102 9.15 0.95 13.57
CA ARG A 102 9.08 0.37 12.22
C ARG A 102 7.73 -0.28 11.97
N LEU A 103 7.13 -0.02 10.82
CA LEU A 103 5.90 -0.68 10.41
C LEU A 103 6.18 -2.12 10.02
N GLU A 104 5.56 -3.08 10.69
CA GLU A 104 5.79 -4.50 10.41
C GLU A 104 4.96 -4.99 9.21
N SER A 105 5.62 -5.42 8.15
CA SER A 105 4.97 -5.88 6.91
C SER A 105 4.14 -7.16 7.02
N GLY A 106 4.17 -7.83 8.14
CA GLY A 106 3.46 -9.11 8.35
C GLY A 106 2.21 -9.02 9.20
N LYS A 107 1.93 -7.88 9.80
CA LYS A 107 0.86 -7.68 10.78
C LYS A 107 -0.06 -6.54 10.40
N ASN A 108 -1.27 -6.54 10.98
CA ASN A 108 -2.06 -5.33 11.03
C ASN A 108 -1.31 -4.33 11.89
N CYS A 109 -1.10 -3.14 11.36
CA CYS A 109 -0.53 -2.03 12.09
C CYS A 109 -1.45 -0.81 12.05
N GLU A 110 -1.15 0.15 12.87
CA GLU A 110 -1.84 1.42 12.94
C GLU A 110 -0.81 2.53 12.83
N VAL A 111 -1.22 3.66 12.30
CA VAL A 111 -0.39 4.88 12.29
C VAL A 111 -1.26 6.04 12.71
N HIS A 112 -0.83 6.76 13.72
CA HIS A 112 -1.50 7.90 14.30
C HIS A 112 -0.63 9.14 14.20
N LEU A 113 -1.19 10.22 13.66
CA LEU A 113 -0.56 11.54 13.60
C LEU A 113 -1.20 12.43 14.64
N PHE A 114 -0.39 13.01 15.51
CA PHE A 114 -0.83 13.86 16.61
C PHE A 114 -0.38 15.31 16.41
N ARG A 115 -1.18 16.24 16.92
CA ARG A 115 -0.75 17.60 17.23
C ARG A 115 -1.02 17.87 18.72
N GLY A 116 0.05 18.07 19.49
CA GLY A 116 -0.05 17.96 20.95
C GLY A 116 -0.44 16.54 21.37
N ASP A 117 -1.50 16.42 22.16
CA ASP A 117 -2.03 15.13 22.60
C ASP A 117 -3.27 14.68 21.78
N ALA A 118 -3.66 15.44 20.77
CA ALA A 118 -4.82 15.13 19.95
C ALA A 118 -4.43 14.37 18.68
N VAL A 119 -5.08 13.23 18.41
CA VAL A 119 -5.03 12.56 17.13
C VAL A 119 -5.70 13.46 16.09
N ILE A 120 -4.96 13.85 15.07
CA ILE A 120 -5.47 14.71 13.98
C ILE A 120 -5.71 13.91 12.69
N ASP A 121 -5.03 12.79 12.53
CA ASP A 121 -5.25 11.83 11.45
C ASP A 121 -4.74 10.44 11.87
N CYS A 122 -5.36 9.39 11.37
CA CYS A 122 -4.90 8.04 11.63
C CYS A 122 -5.34 7.07 10.53
N ILE A 123 -4.63 5.95 10.45
CA ILE A 123 -5.09 4.76 9.78
C ILE A 123 -5.01 3.60 10.77
N THR A 124 -6.12 2.92 10.97
CA THR A 124 -6.23 1.76 11.82
C THR A 124 -6.55 0.51 11.00
N GLY A 125 -6.05 -0.64 11.44
CA GLY A 125 -6.28 -1.91 10.73
C GLY A 125 -5.62 -1.97 9.36
N LEU A 126 -4.47 -1.30 9.19
CA LEU A 126 -3.65 -1.40 8.00
C LEU A 126 -3.26 -2.86 7.79
N LYS A 127 -3.80 -3.48 6.75
CA LYS A 127 -3.54 -4.88 6.42
C LYS A 127 -2.08 -5.05 6.01
N LYS A 128 -1.61 -6.30 6.08
CA LYS A 128 -0.32 -6.67 5.52
C LYS A 128 -0.18 -6.14 4.10
N GLN A 129 0.94 -5.45 3.85
CA GLN A 129 1.29 -5.03 2.49
C GLN A 129 1.34 -6.25 1.56
N PRO A 130 0.68 -6.20 0.41
CA PRO A 130 0.48 -7.38 -0.44
C PRO A 130 1.77 -7.87 -1.11
N ALA A 131 2.67 -6.95 -1.47
CA ALA A 131 4.02 -7.25 -1.96
C ALA A 131 4.96 -6.09 -1.60
N PRO A 132 6.28 -6.28 -1.58
CA PRO A 132 7.24 -5.19 -1.39
C PRO A 132 7.05 -4.07 -2.43
N ASN A 133 7.39 -2.84 -2.03
CA ASN A 133 7.30 -1.64 -2.87
C ASN A 133 5.89 -1.29 -3.36
N ILE A 134 4.85 -1.80 -2.70
CA ILE A 134 3.47 -1.37 -2.93
C ILE A 134 3.06 -0.48 -1.77
N ALA A 135 2.74 0.77 -2.06
CA ALA A 135 2.27 1.69 -1.04
C ALA A 135 0.76 1.64 -0.86
N TYR A 136 0.29 2.08 0.30
CA TYR A 136 -1.11 2.28 0.61
C TYR A 136 -1.32 3.75 0.97
N GLY A 137 -2.15 4.45 0.23
CA GLY A 137 -2.23 5.90 0.33
C GLY A 137 -3.56 6.48 -0.12
N ARG A 138 -3.64 7.79 -0.04
CA ARG A 138 -4.78 8.60 -0.47
C ARG A 138 -4.48 9.25 -1.81
N MET A 139 -5.36 9.04 -2.79
CA MET A 139 -5.22 9.67 -4.10
C MET A 139 -5.43 11.19 -4.01
N MET A 140 -4.60 11.95 -4.70
CA MET A 140 -4.83 13.37 -4.92
C MET A 140 -5.98 13.56 -5.91
N LYS A 141 -7.02 14.25 -5.46
CA LYS A 141 -8.13 14.70 -6.30
C LYS A 141 -7.78 16.02 -6.99
N ALA A 142 -8.64 16.49 -7.88
CA ALA A 142 -8.53 17.84 -8.42
C ALA A 142 -8.48 18.89 -7.28
N GLU A 143 -7.82 20.01 -7.51
CA GLU A 143 -7.75 21.15 -6.57
C GLU A 143 -6.91 20.92 -5.30
N GLY A 144 -5.97 19.94 -5.29
CA GLY A 144 -5.07 19.74 -4.18
C GLY A 144 -5.70 19.06 -2.95
N LEU A 145 -6.84 18.39 -3.15
CA LEU A 145 -7.57 17.67 -2.10
C LEU A 145 -7.21 16.19 -2.11
N LEU A 146 -6.86 15.62 -0.96
CA LEU A 146 -6.71 14.18 -0.82
C LEU A 146 -8.07 13.46 -0.71
N SER A 147 -8.11 12.24 -1.22
CA SER A 147 -9.25 11.33 -1.02
C SER A 147 -9.33 10.89 0.44
N ASP A 148 -10.54 10.71 0.96
CA ASP A 148 -10.74 10.04 2.26
C ASP A 148 -10.56 8.52 2.16
N GLN A 149 -10.57 7.99 0.92
CA GLN A 149 -10.40 6.55 0.66
C GLN A 149 -8.94 6.23 0.47
N TRP A 150 -8.52 5.15 1.10
CA TRP A 150 -7.20 4.55 0.97
C TRP A 150 -7.20 3.49 -0.13
N THR A 151 -6.12 3.43 -0.87
CA THR A 151 -5.97 2.52 -2.01
C THR A 151 -4.51 2.11 -2.19
N TYR A 152 -4.26 1.04 -2.93
CA TYR A 152 -2.90 0.58 -3.22
C TYR A 152 -2.32 1.27 -4.46
N PHE A 153 -1.01 1.50 -4.42
CA PHE A 153 -0.23 2.06 -5.52
C PHE A 153 0.96 1.14 -5.83
N CYS A 154 0.96 0.55 -7.05
CA CYS A 154 2.10 -0.23 -7.57
C CYS A 154 3.30 0.65 -7.92
N SER A 155 3.06 1.93 -8.12
CA SER A 155 4.08 2.94 -8.40
C SER A 155 3.96 4.03 -7.34
N PRO A 156 4.53 3.82 -6.15
CA PRO A 156 4.54 4.80 -5.07
C PRO A 156 5.16 6.12 -5.53
N THR A 157 4.72 7.22 -4.91
CA THR A 157 5.19 8.56 -5.28
C THR A 157 5.72 9.34 -4.09
N PRO A 158 6.72 8.81 -3.33
CA PRO A 158 7.24 9.48 -2.14
C PRO A 158 7.71 10.90 -2.45
N GLY A 159 7.28 11.84 -1.63
CA GLY A 159 7.54 13.28 -1.80
C GLY A 159 6.63 13.98 -2.82
N LYS A 160 5.61 13.31 -3.34
CA LYS A 160 4.73 13.84 -4.40
C LYS A 160 3.29 13.36 -4.23
N ALA A 161 2.38 13.98 -4.99
CA ALA A 161 0.98 13.59 -5.02
C ALA A 161 0.76 12.20 -5.61
N ASN A 162 -0.07 11.39 -4.97
CA ASN A 162 -0.54 10.11 -5.48
C ASN A 162 -1.55 10.32 -6.62
N VAL A 163 -1.09 10.28 -7.86
CA VAL A 163 -1.87 10.47 -9.09
C VAL A 163 -1.81 9.27 -10.02
N ALA A 164 -1.05 8.23 -9.67
CA ALA A 164 -0.92 7.00 -10.44
C ALA A 164 -2.22 6.16 -10.39
N GLU A 165 -2.30 5.14 -11.24
CA GLU A 165 -3.41 4.19 -11.19
C GLU A 165 -3.46 3.54 -9.80
N ALA A 166 -4.61 3.69 -9.15
CA ALA A 166 -4.91 3.10 -7.87
C ALA A 166 -5.54 1.72 -8.08
N ALA A 167 -5.23 0.78 -7.18
CA ALA A 167 -5.83 -0.53 -7.19
C ALA A 167 -6.63 -0.78 -5.91
N GLU A 168 -7.77 -1.45 -6.06
CA GLU A 168 -8.64 -1.79 -4.92
C GLU A 168 -7.99 -2.83 -4.02
N ASP A 169 -7.34 -3.83 -4.62
CA ASP A 169 -6.62 -4.91 -3.92
C ASP A 169 -5.76 -5.69 -4.94
N ILE A 170 -5.11 -6.75 -4.47
CA ILE A 170 -4.28 -7.66 -5.29
C ILE A 170 -5.08 -8.88 -5.74
N LEU A 171 -4.86 -9.24 -7.01
CA LEU A 171 -5.30 -10.51 -7.53
C LEU A 171 -4.44 -11.66 -6.97
N GLY A 172 -5.08 -12.79 -6.72
CA GLY A 172 -4.35 -14.03 -6.46
C GLY A 172 -3.57 -14.54 -7.68
N GLU A 173 -3.04 -15.74 -7.58
CA GLU A 173 -2.37 -16.40 -8.70
C GLU A 173 -3.32 -17.35 -9.45
N PRO A 174 -3.14 -17.54 -10.77
CA PRO A 174 -3.85 -18.60 -11.51
C PRO A 174 -3.52 -19.97 -10.95
N VAL A 175 -4.51 -20.85 -10.88
CA VAL A 175 -4.31 -22.24 -10.46
C VAL A 175 -3.98 -23.10 -11.67
N PHE A 176 -2.87 -23.82 -11.62
CA PHE A 176 -2.46 -24.82 -12.61
C PHE A 176 -2.95 -26.19 -12.18
N ASP A 177 -3.45 -27.00 -13.12
CA ASP A 177 -3.87 -28.39 -12.89
C ASP A 177 -2.67 -29.38 -12.86
N VAL A 178 -1.50 -28.93 -13.28
CA VAL A 178 -0.26 -29.71 -13.29
C VAL A 178 0.86 -28.89 -12.67
N ASP A 179 1.51 -29.42 -11.66
CA ASP A 179 2.67 -28.82 -11.04
C ASP A 179 3.89 -28.81 -11.96
N GLY A 180 4.76 -27.81 -11.77
CA GLY A 180 6.08 -27.78 -12.40
C GLY A 180 6.95 -28.95 -11.92
N GLY A 181 7.81 -29.49 -12.80
CA GLY A 181 8.68 -30.59 -12.44
C GLY A 181 9.71 -30.92 -13.50
N VAL A 182 10.60 -31.84 -13.16
CA VAL A 182 11.60 -32.38 -14.07
C VAL A 182 11.03 -33.64 -14.74
N TYR A 183 11.11 -33.69 -16.06
CA TYR A 183 10.65 -34.81 -16.85
C TYR A 183 11.85 -35.55 -17.46
N GLU A 184 11.98 -36.85 -17.21
CA GLU A 184 13.08 -37.68 -17.71
C GLU A 184 13.06 -37.85 -19.24
N THR A 185 11.88 -37.74 -19.83
CA THR A 185 11.72 -37.89 -21.27
C THR A 185 10.97 -36.72 -21.89
N LYS A 186 11.30 -36.39 -23.14
CA LYS A 186 10.59 -35.38 -23.90
C LYS A 186 9.14 -35.81 -24.12
N ARG A 187 8.18 -34.99 -23.69
CA ARG A 187 6.74 -35.22 -23.84
C ARG A 187 5.97 -33.94 -23.99
N ASN A 188 4.74 -34.03 -24.45
CA ASN A 188 3.79 -32.92 -24.42
C ASN A 188 2.98 -32.99 -23.14
N VAL A 189 2.90 -31.84 -22.43
CA VAL A 189 2.08 -31.64 -21.22
C VAL A 189 0.94 -30.73 -21.58
N LYS A 190 -0.28 -31.15 -21.28
CA LYS A 190 -1.48 -30.29 -21.41
C LYS A 190 -1.77 -29.65 -20.06
N LEU A 191 -1.82 -28.33 -20.06
CA LEU A 191 -2.05 -27.50 -18.86
C LEU A 191 -3.44 -26.85 -18.93
N THR A 192 -4.21 -26.97 -17.86
CA THR A 192 -5.46 -26.25 -17.65
C THR A 192 -5.24 -25.21 -16.55
N LEU A 193 -5.61 -23.97 -16.82
CA LEU A 193 -5.53 -22.88 -15.86
C LEU A 193 -6.94 -22.50 -15.39
N SER A 194 -7.07 -22.18 -14.11
CA SER A 194 -8.32 -21.71 -13.54
C SER A 194 -8.13 -20.44 -12.71
N ILE A 195 -9.18 -19.65 -12.64
CA ILE A 195 -9.26 -18.45 -11.79
C ILE A 195 -9.71 -18.90 -10.41
N PRO A 196 -9.01 -18.53 -9.31
CA PRO A 196 -9.42 -18.87 -7.95
C PRO A 196 -10.84 -18.40 -7.64
N ALA A 197 -11.55 -19.16 -6.81
CA ALA A 197 -12.86 -18.75 -6.30
C ALA A 197 -12.73 -17.47 -5.48
N GLY A 198 -13.69 -16.56 -5.63
CA GLY A 198 -13.68 -15.25 -4.97
C GLY A 198 -12.92 -14.15 -5.71
N SER A 199 -12.31 -14.45 -6.86
CA SER A 199 -11.72 -13.41 -7.70
C SER A 199 -12.78 -12.44 -8.21
N PRO A 200 -12.43 -11.15 -8.43
CA PRO A 200 -13.35 -10.12 -8.91
C PRO A 200 -13.99 -10.48 -10.24
N LEU A 201 -15.20 -9.93 -10.48
CA LEU A 201 -15.86 -10.10 -11.76
C LEU A 201 -15.07 -9.43 -12.89
N GLY A 202 -14.87 -10.14 -14.00
CA GLY A 202 -14.06 -9.67 -15.12
C GLY A 202 -12.59 -10.10 -15.05
N THR A 203 -12.19 -10.81 -14.00
CA THR A 203 -10.85 -11.41 -13.92
C THR A 203 -10.62 -12.39 -15.07
N HIS A 204 -9.46 -12.28 -15.70
CA HIS A 204 -9.03 -13.16 -16.79
C HIS A 204 -7.56 -13.53 -16.66
N ILE A 205 -7.14 -14.63 -17.29
CA ILE A 205 -5.77 -15.12 -17.26
C ILE A 205 -5.06 -14.73 -18.54
N ARG A 206 -3.84 -14.21 -18.41
CA ARG A 206 -2.90 -14.07 -19.52
C ARG A 206 -1.66 -14.89 -19.26
N TYR A 207 -1.02 -15.36 -20.33
CA TYR A 207 0.11 -16.24 -20.21
C TYR A 207 1.17 -16.01 -21.30
N THR A 208 2.38 -16.48 -21.01
CA THR A 208 3.53 -16.55 -21.92
C THR A 208 4.08 -17.97 -21.95
N THR A 209 4.80 -18.33 -23.00
CA THR A 209 5.46 -19.65 -23.17
C THR A 209 6.96 -19.54 -23.42
N ASP A 210 7.50 -18.35 -23.29
CA ASP A 210 8.91 -17.98 -23.50
C ASP A 210 9.65 -17.64 -22.21
N GLY A 211 8.95 -17.74 -21.05
CA GLY A 211 9.50 -17.41 -19.74
C GLY A 211 9.41 -15.93 -19.36
N THR A 212 8.94 -15.05 -20.24
CA THR A 212 8.71 -13.64 -19.92
C THR A 212 7.52 -13.48 -18.96
N GLU A 213 7.51 -12.37 -18.19
CA GLU A 213 6.37 -12.03 -17.32
C GLU A 213 5.13 -11.70 -18.17
N PRO A 214 3.95 -12.30 -17.87
CA PRO A 214 2.72 -11.93 -18.57
C PRO A 214 2.33 -10.47 -18.30
N THR A 215 2.00 -9.76 -19.38
CA THR A 215 1.50 -8.36 -19.37
C THR A 215 0.04 -8.30 -19.81
N ALA A 216 -0.56 -7.11 -19.73
CA ALA A 216 -1.91 -6.88 -20.25
C ALA A 216 -2.06 -7.17 -21.76
N ASP A 217 -0.96 -7.19 -22.50
CA ASP A 217 -0.93 -7.48 -23.95
C ASP A 217 -0.58 -8.94 -24.25
N SER A 218 -0.19 -9.73 -23.25
CA SER A 218 0.12 -11.14 -23.40
C SER A 218 -1.11 -11.96 -23.82
N LYS A 219 -0.88 -13.17 -24.32
CA LYS A 219 -1.94 -14.02 -24.84
C LYS A 219 -3.00 -14.32 -23.79
N LEU A 220 -4.27 -14.11 -24.16
CA LEU A 220 -5.42 -14.45 -23.32
C LEU A 220 -5.59 -15.97 -23.26
N TYR A 221 -5.74 -16.50 -22.04
CA TYR A 221 -6.06 -17.92 -21.85
C TYR A 221 -7.55 -18.16 -22.10
N SER A 222 -7.85 -19.08 -23.00
CA SER A 222 -9.23 -19.51 -23.33
C SER A 222 -9.38 -21.02 -23.47
N THR A 223 -8.29 -21.71 -23.71
CA THR A 223 -8.27 -23.18 -23.91
C THR A 223 -6.98 -23.77 -23.33
N PRO A 224 -6.97 -25.05 -22.95
CA PRO A 224 -5.79 -25.69 -22.42
C PRO A 224 -4.56 -25.56 -23.33
N ILE A 225 -3.40 -25.29 -22.69
CA ILE A 225 -2.12 -25.05 -23.35
C ILE A 225 -1.38 -26.37 -23.47
N THR A 226 -0.86 -26.68 -24.65
CA THR A 226 0.04 -27.84 -24.83
C THR A 226 1.48 -27.35 -24.91
N VAL A 227 2.33 -27.81 -23.99
CA VAL A 227 3.74 -27.47 -23.88
C VAL A 227 4.60 -28.71 -24.09
N SER A 228 5.58 -28.60 -24.97
CA SER A 228 6.61 -29.64 -25.13
C SER A 228 7.71 -29.45 -24.10
N THR A 229 8.12 -30.52 -23.41
CA THR A 229 9.24 -30.46 -22.47
C THR A 229 10.60 -30.50 -23.19
N PRO A 230 11.62 -29.69 -22.77
CA PRO A 230 11.53 -28.66 -21.77
C PRO A 230 10.73 -27.44 -22.26
N GLY A 231 9.93 -26.86 -21.39
CA GLY A 231 9.13 -25.67 -21.69
C GLY A 231 8.72 -24.94 -20.41
N VAL A 232 8.48 -23.66 -20.53
CA VAL A 232 8.04 -22.78 -19.43
C VAL A 232 6.71 -22.15 -19.80
N VAL A 233 5.77 -22.14 -18.86
CA VAL A 233 4.55 -21.34 -18.94
C VAL A 233 4.50 -20.45 -17.72
N ARG A 234 4.35 -19.15 -17.94
CA ARG A 234 4.02 -18.18 -16.87
C ARG A 234 2.62 -17.68 -17.11
N ALA A 235 1.86 -17.51 -16.04
CA ALA A 235 0.50 -16.99 -16.12
C ALA A 235 0.23 -15.99 -14.99
N LYS A 236 -0.59 -15.00 -15.27
CA LYS A 236 -1.00 -13.96 -14.31
C LYS A 236 -2.48 -13.63 -14.50
N LEU A 237 -3.15 -13.30 -13.40
CA LEU A 237 -4.51 -12.77 -13.42
C LEU A 237 -4.48 -11.27 -13.74
N PHE A 238 -5.51 -10.82 -14.45
CA PHE A 238 -5.76 -9.41 -14.74
C PHE A 238 -7.22 -9.08 -14.50
N CYS A 239 -7.47 -7.96 -13.84
CA CYS A 239 -8.78 -7.35 -13.68
C CYS A 239 -8.61 -5.84 -13.60
N LYS A 240 -9.52 -5.09 -14.22
CA LYS A 240 -9.46 -3.63 -14.18
C LYS A 240 -9.62 -3.13 -12.74
N GLY A 241 -8.72 -2.24 -12.30
CA GLY A 241 -8.72 -1.70 -10.94
C GLY A 241 -8.13 -2.64 -9.89
N TRP A 242 -7.45 -3.72 -10.30
CA TRP A 242 -6.76 -4.68 -9.43
C TRP A 242 -5.32 -4.87 -9.88
N MET A 243 -4.43 -5.18 -8.91
CA MET A 243 -3.00 -5.49 -9.15
C MET A 243 -2.77 -6.96 -9.37
#